data_13cf2386a02f05085f33d9f9ced4f194
#
_entry.id   13cf2386a02f05085f33d9f9ced4f194
#
_cell.length_a   1.000
_cell.length_b   1.000
_cell.length_c   1.000
_cell.angle_alpha   90.00
_cell.angle_beta   90.00
_cell.angle_gamma   90.00
#
_symmetry.space_group_name_H-M   'P 1'
#
loop_
_entity.id
_entity.type
_entity.pdbx_description
1 polymer ?
#
loop_
_entity_poly.entity_id
_entity_poly.type
_entity_poly.pdbx_seq_one_letter_code
_entity_poly.pdbx_strand_id
1 'polypeptide(L)'
;VTQQPVLRKYWHAVMPLTTLAEGPKPFTLLGENIVLFMDDSGQPAALRDRCCHRTAKLSKGWCVDSQGKACGQGRIQCGYHGWTYDRSGQVVAIPQYEAGRAIMPDYKTTAYHCTARYGYAWVALEDPVADIPDIPEFSDPAYRTIFQFYERWQTSPMRALENSFDNSHFSFVHRATFGVTASPKPSKYELVENELGFYAETVIDAANPERYRRSEEHT
;
A
#
# COMPACT_ATOMS: atom_id res chain seq x y z
N VAL A 1 -7.87 14.38 -5.71
CA VAL A 1 -6.50 13.96 -5.34
C VAL A 1 -5.85 15.10 -4.61
N THR A 2 -5.40 14.85 -3.39
CA THR A 2 -4.73 15.85 -2.56
C THR A 2 -3.42 16.24 -3.22
N GLN A 3 -3.28 17.51 -3.61
CA GLN A 3 -2.08 18.05 -4.25
C GLN A 3 -1.10 18.64 -3.22
N GLN A 4 -1.13 18.18 -1.98
CA GLN A 4 -0.19 18.66 -0.96
C GLN A 4 1.16 17.98 -1.11
N PRO A 5 2.22 18.73 -1.48
CA PRO A 5 3.55 18.16 -1.73
C PRO A 5 4.12 17.42 -0.51
N VAL A 6 3.77 17.86 0.70
CA VAL A 6 4.23 17.25 1.95
C VAL A 6 3.87 15.77 2.04
N LEU A 7 2.71 15.35 1.50
CA LEU A 7 2.29 13.94 1.53
C LEU A 7 3.21 13.01 0.75
N ARG A 8 4.00 13.52 -0.18
CA ARG A 8 5.00 12.74 -0.92
C ARG A 8 6.14 12.22 -0.03
N LYS A 9 6.33 12.85 1.13
CA LYS A 9 7.36 12.53 2.13
C LYS A 9 6.86 11.63 3.26
N TYR A 10 5.67 11.10 3.15
CA TYR A 10 5.14 10.14 4.11
C TYR A 10 5.02 8.75 3.49
N TRP A 11 5.12 7.74 4.34
CA TRP A 11 4.88 6.36 3.96
C TRP A 11 3.39 6.08 3.76
N HIS A 12 3.07 5.44 2.66
CA HIS A 12 1.72 5.00 2.31
C HIS A 12 1.69 3.48 2.18
N ALA A 13 0.81 2.81 2.91
CA ALA A 13 0.50 1.40 2.69
C ALA A 13 -0.26 1.25 1.37
N VAL A 14 0.38 0.67 0.34
CA VAL A 14 -0.13 0.73 -1.03
C VAL A 14 -0.78 -0.58 -1.46
N MET A 15 -0.20 -1.71 -1.09
CA MET A 15 -0.64 -3.00 -1.61
C MET A 15 -0.23 -4.15 -0.70
N PRO A 16 -1.10 -5.17 -0.48
CA PRO A 16 -0.69 -6.40 0.20
C PRO A 16 0.45 -7.10 -0.55
N LEU A 17 1.43 -7.62 0.19
CA LEU A 17 2.56 -8.35 -0.41
C LEU A 17 2.12 -9.60 -1.16
N THR A 18 1.03 -10.24 -0.73
CA THR A 18 0.43 -11.39 -1.40
C THR A 18 -0.01 -11.07 -2.83
N THR A 19 -0.49 -9.84 -3.08
CA THR A 19 -0.86 -9.38 -4.42
C THR A 19 0.36 -9.23 -5.33
N LEU A 20 1.51 -8.83 -4.78
CA LEU A 20 2.76 -8.66 -5.54
C LEU A 20 3.41 -9.99 -5.90
N ALA A 21 3.12 -11.07 -5.18
CA ALA A 21 3.60 -12.41 -5.50
C ALA A 21 3.10 -12.91 -6.87
N GLU A 22 2.00 -12.34 -7.38
CA GLU A 22 1.47 -12.64 -8.71
C GLU A 22 2.21 -11.94 -9.87
N GLY A 23 3.17 -11.05 -9.58
CA GLY A 23 3.96 -10.26 -10.53
C GLY A 23 3.74 -8.75 -10.42
N PRO A 24 4.29 -7.97 -11.38
CA PRO A 24 4.24 -6.51 -11.33
C PRO A 24 2.82 -5.96 -11.33
N LYS A 25 2.55 -4.98 -10.47
CA LYS A 25 1.23 -4.33 -10.33
C LYS A 25 1.33 -2.82 -10.53
N PRO A 26 0.46 -2.21 -11.33
CA PRO A 26 0.36 -0.75 -11.43
C PRO A 26 -0.36 -0.19 -10.21
N PHE A 27 0.05 1.00 -9.78
CA PHE A 27 -0.64 1.79 -8.78
C PHE A 27 -0.51 3.28 -9.09
N THR A 28 -1.47 4.09 -8.67
CA THR A 28 -1.37 5.55 -8.75
C THR A 28 -1.34 6.13 -7.35
N LEU A 29 -0.18 6.63 -6.93
CA LEU A 29 0.02 7.25 -5.62
C LEU A 29 0.17 8.76 -5.77
N LEU A 30 -0.72 9.54 -5.17
CA LEU A 30 -0.72 11.01 -5.22
C LEU A 30 -0.57 11.59 -6.65
N GLY A 31 -1.19 10.92 -7.64
CA GLY A 31 -1.10 11.30 -9.05
C GLY A 31 0.11 10.76 -9.80
N GLU A 32 1.07 10.14 -9.13
CA GLU A 32 2.22 9.48 -9.76
C GLU A 32 1.89 8.04 -10.12
N ASN A 33 2.11 7.66 -11.38
CA ASN A 33 1.95 6.27 -11.82
C ASN A 33 3.20 5.47 -11.48
N ILE A 34 3.06 4.48 -10.61
CA ILE A 34 4.13 3.60 -10.16
C ILE A 34 3.84 2.15 -10.53
N VAL A 35 4.87 1.36 -10.63
CA VAL A 35 4.81 -0.09 -10.70
C VAL A 35 5.46 -0.67 -9.46
N LEU A 36 4.77 -1.62 -8.81
CA LEU A 36 5.30 -2.39 -7.68
C LEU A 36 5.61 -3.81 -8.15
N PHE A 37 6.68 -4.38 -7.63
CA PHE A 37 7.08 -5.76 -7.87
C PHE A 37 7.94 -6.29 -6.72
N MET A 38 8.11 -7.60 -6.63
CA MET A 38 9.04 -8.21 -5.67
C MET A 38 10.41 -8.35 -6.33
N ASP A 39 11.47 -7.89 -5.66
CA ASP A 39 12.84 -8.00 -6.17
C ASP A 39 13.47 -9.37 -5.92
N ASP A 40 14.74 -9.55 -6.34
CA ASP A 40 15.51 -10.79 -6.18
C ASP A 40 15.67 -11.23 -4.71
N SER A 41 15.59 -10.29 -3.76
CA SER A 41 15.69 -10.55 -2.32
C SER A 41 14.33 -10.82 -1.66
N GLY A 42 13.24 -10.82 -2.42
CA GLY A 42 11.90 -10.98 -1.90
C GLY A 42 11.39 -9.73 -1.17
N GLN A 43 11.97 -8.56 -1.45
CA GLN A 43 11.51 -7.28 -0.94
C GLN A 43 10.70 -6.53 -2.00
N PRO A 44 9.67 -5.77 -1.62
CA PRO A 44 8.95 -4.95 -2.57
C PRO A 44 9.84 -3.81 -3.08
N ALA A 45 9.66 -3.48 -4.35
CA ALA A 45 10.29 -2.36 -5.03
C ALA A 45 9.23 -1.53 -5.76
N ALA A 46 9.46 -0.23 -5.88
CA ALA A 46 8.57 0.69 -6.56
C ALA A 46 9.35 1.57 -7.53
N LEU A 47 8.95 1.55 -8.79
CA LEU A 47 9.52 2.39 -9.85
C LEU A 47 8.43 3.24 -10.49
N ARG A 48 8.82 4.34 -11.15
CA ARG A 48 7.92 5.03 -12.07
C ARG A 48 7.46 4.05 -13.14
N ASP A 49 6.17 3.97 -13.39
CA ASP A 49 5.59 3.04 -14.38
C ASP A 49 5.83 3.54 -15.80
N ARG A 50 7.12 3.73 -16.15
CA ARG A 50 7.55 4.25 -17.43
C ARG A 50 8.96 3.77 -17.81
N CYS A 51 9.06 3.05 -18.90
CA CYS A 51 10.33 2.66 -19.50
C CYS A 51 11.07 3.88 -20.08
N CYS A 52 12.36 4.03 -19.76
CA CYS A 52 13.17 5.16 -20.25
C CYS A 52 13.43 5.11 -21.76
N HIS A 53 13.30 3.94 -22.39
CA HIS A 53 13.53 3.78 -23.83
C HIS A 53 12.42 4.44 -24.66
N ARG A 54 11.17 3.97 -24.55
CA ARG A 54 10.04 4.41 -25.36
C ARG A 54 8.76 4.60 -24.56
N THR A 55 8.88 4.97 -23.30
CA THR A 55 7.78 5.34 -22.40
C THR A 55 6.69 4.29 -22.17
N ALA A 56 6.93 3.04 -22.60
CA ALA A 56 6.01 1.94 -22.33
C ALA A 56 5.84 1.73 -20.82
N LYS A 57 4.65 1.32 -20.38
CA LYS A 57 4.39 0.99 -18.98
C LYS A 57 5.15 -0.27 -18.58
N LEU A 58 5.96 -0.18 -17.52
CA LEU A 58 6.69 -1.32 -16.96
C LEU A 58 5.73 -2.33 -16.33
N SER A 59 4.61 -1.89 -15.80
CA SER A 59 3.53 -2.74 -15.24
C SER A 59 2.86 -3.65 -16.28
N LYS A 60 3.13 -3.47 -17.56
CA LYS A 60 2.71 -4.37 -18.65
C LYS A 60 3.77 -5.39 -19.04
N GLY A 61 4.92 -5.36 -18.35
CA GLY A 61 5.96 -6.36 -18.45
C GLY A 61 5.81 -7.46 -17.40
N TRP A 62 6.93 -8.08 -17.07
CA TRP A 62 6.98 -9.19 -16.11
C TRP A 62 8.29 -9.15 -15.33
N CYS A 63 8.37 -9.93 -14.25
CA CYS A 63 9.63 -10.13 -13.53
C CYS A 63 10.46 -11.23 -14.19
N VAL A 64 11.78 -11.06 -14.14
CA VAL A 64 12.77 -12.02 -14.59
C VAL A 64 13.86 -12.21 -13.52
N ASP A 65 14.41 -13.41 -13.43
CA ASP A 65 15.57 -13.70 -12.60
C ASP A 65 16.87 -13.10 -13.20
N SER A 66 18.00 -13.33 -12.55
CA SER A 66 19.31 -12.88 -13.01
C SER A 66 19.75 -13.44 -14.35
N GLN A 67 19.13 -14.55 -14.79
CA GLN A 67 19.37 -15.20 -16.09
C GLN A 67 18.40 -14.71 -17.18
N GLY A 68 17.47 -13.82 -16.85
CA GLY A 68 16.45 -13.31 -17.77
C GLY A 68 15.26 -14.26 -17.96
N LYS A 69 15.14 -15.30 -17.15
CA LYS A 69 14.00 -16.21 -17.18
C LYS A 69 12.83 -15.60 -16.42
N ALA A 70 11.63 -15.63 -17.02
CA ALA A 70 10.42 -15.12 -16.39
C ALA A 70 10.11 -15.87 -15.08
N CYS A 71 9.82 -15.11 -14.02
CA CYS A 71 9.52 -15.60 -12.68
C CYS A 71 8.58 -14.62 -11.96
N GLY A 72 8.10 -14.98 -10.76
CA GLY A 72 7.18 -14.13 -9.97
C GLY A 72 7.84 -12.95 -9.30
N GLN A 73 9.17 -12.98 -9.12
CA GLN A 73 9.96 -11.94 -8.47
C GLN A 73 11.30 -11.76 -9.19
N GLY A 74 11.99 -10.64 -8.92
CA GLY A 74 13.30 -10.37 -9.51
C GLY A 74 13.38 -8.96 -10.09
N ARG A 75 13.94 -8.86 -11.29
CA ARG A 75 14.07 -7.61 -12.05
C ARG A 75 12.87 -7.43 -12.94
N ILE A 76 12.42 -6.17 -13.11
CA ILE A 76 11.28 -5.93 -13.99
C ILE A 76 11.73 -5.74 -15.44
N GLN A 77 11.16 -6.53 -16.35
CA GLN A 77 11.43 -6.47 -17.77
C GLN A 77 10.28 -5.78 -18.52
N CYS A 78 10.63 -4.77 -19.31
CA CYS A 78 9.68 -4.04 -20.14
C CYS A 78 9.11 -4.94 -21.24
N GLY A 79 7.81 -5.08 -21.31
CA GLY A 79 7.11 -5.90 -22.30
C GLY A 79 7.23 -5.45 -23.75
N TYR A 80 7.86 -4.26 -24.02
CA TYR A 80 7.97 -3.73 -25.39
C TYR A 80 9.28 -4.18 -26.09
N HIS A 81 10.45 -3.95 -25.45
CA HIS A 81 11.73 -4.31 -26.07
C HIS A 81 12.66 -5.12 -25.13
N GLY A 82 12.14 -5.59 -23.99
CA GLY A 82 12.87 -6.44 -23.08
C GLY A 82 13.91 -5.71 -22.19
N TRP A 83 13.96 -4.38 -22.18
CA TRP A 83 14.86 -3.66 -21.28
C TRP A 83 14.52 -4.00 -19.84
N THR A 84 15.51 -4.42 -19.08
CA THR A 84 15.33 -4.95 -17.73
C THR A 84 15.89 -4.00 -16.70
N TYR A 85 15.13 -3.75 -15.64
CA TYR A 85 15.44 -2.80 -14.56
C TYR A 85 15.57 -3.53 -13.24
N ASP A 86 16.53 -3.10 -12.43
CA ASP A 86 16.61 -3.51 -11.03
C ASP A 86 15.74 -2.60 -10.12
N ARG A 87 15.74 -2.88 -8.81
CA ARG A 87 14.98 -2.12 -7.83
C ARG A 87 15.38 -0.64 -7.70
N SER A 88 16.61 -0.29 -8.11
CA SER A 88 17.08 1.09 -8.14
C SER A 88 16.58 1.88 -9.35
N GLY A 89 15.89 1.20 -10.28
CA GLY A 89 15.45 1.76 -11.55
C GLY A 89 16.53 1.83 -12.61
N GLN A 90 17.72 1.29 -12.35
CA GLN A 90 18.80 1.20 -13.34
C GLN A 90 18.50 0.11 -14.36
N VAL A 91 18.74 0.38 -15.64
CA VAL A 91 18.71 -0.65 -16.68
C VAL A 91 19.93 -1.55 -16.51
N VAL A 92 19.68 -2.85 -16.33
CA VAL A 92 20.72 -3.87 -16.09
C VAL A 92 20.88 -4.88 -17.24
N ALA A 93 19.92 -4.91 -18.16
CA ALA A 93 20.02 -5.73 -19.37
C ALA A 93 19.26 -5.09 -20.55
N ILE A 94 19.87 -5.17 -21.73
CA ILE A 94 19.30 -4.75 -23.02
C ILE A 94 19.51 -5.91 -23.99
N PRO A 95 18.46 -6.66 -24.34
CA PRO A 95 18.58 -7.87 -25.18
C PRO A 95 19.22 -7.61 -26.56
N GLN A 96 19.13 -6.36 -27.07
CA GLN A 96 19.67 -5.97 -28.37
C GLN A 96 21.15 -5.61 -28.34
N TYR A 97 21.79 -5.61 -27.16
CA TYR A 97 23.20 -5.35 -27.02
C TYR A 97 24.00 -6.64 -27.17
N GLU A 98 25.14 -6.55 -27.86
CA GLU A 98 26.13 -7.61 -27.88
C GLU A 98 26.72 -7.87 -26.47
N ALA A 99 27.15 -9.10 -26.23
CA ALA A 99 27.75 -9.48 -24.98
C ALA A 99 28.94 -8.56 -24.60
N GLY A 100 28.93 -8.02 -23.39
CA GLY A 100 29.97 -7.11 -22.90
C GLY A 100 29.81 -5.65 -23.29
N ARG A 101 28.79 -5.27 -24.08
CA ARG A 101 28.50 -3.86 -24.34
C ARG A 101 28.00 -3.17 -23.08
N ALA A 102 28.67 -2.07 -22.69
CA ALA A 102 28.30 -1.29 -21.51
C ALA A 102 26.94 -0.61 -21.69
N ILE A 103 26.13 -0.63 -20.65
CA ILE A 103 24.86 0.10 -20.56
C ILE A 103 25.15 1.48 -19.97
N MET A 104 24.60 2.53 -20.57
CA MET A 104 24.82 3.89 -20.14
C MET A 104 24.20 4.12 -18.74
N PRO A 105 24.92 4.80 -17.81
CA PRO A 105 24.42 5.05 -16.45
C PRO A 105 23.13 5.89 -16.37
N ASP A 106 22.83 6.68 -17.39
CA ASP A 106 21.61 7.48 -17.50
C ASP A 106 20.39 6.68 -18.01
N TYR A 107 20.59 5.42 -18.41
CA TYR A 107 19.49 4.54 -18.76
C TYR A 107 18.79 4.03 -17.50
N LYS A 108 17.92 4.87 -16.95
CA LYS A 108 17.21 4.59 -15.69
C LYS A 108 15.80 5.17 -15.69
N THR A 109 14.96 4.62 -14.84
CA THR A 109 13.68 5.22 -14.44
C THR A 109 13.75 5.64 -12.98
N THR A 110 12.79 6.45 -12.51
CA THR A 110 12.74 6.87 -11.11
C THR A 110 12.41 5.68 -10.21
N ALA A 111 13.23 5.44 -9.19
CA ALA A 111 12.91 4.56 -8.08
C ALA A 111 12.36 5.36 -6.92
N TYR A 112 11.43 4.75 -6.16
CA TYR A 112 10.83 5.33 -4.97
C TYR A 112 11.21 4.52 -3.74
N HIS A 113 11.17 5.16 -2.56
CA HIS A 113 11.35 4.44 -1.31
C HIS A 113 10.26 3.38 -1.18
N CYS A 114 10.66 2.14 -0.97
CA CYS A 114 9.74 1.02 -0.86
C CYS A 114 10.26 -0.02 0.12
N THR A 115 9.41 -0.44 1.04
CA THR A 115 9.73 -1.45 2.05
C THR A 115 8.51 -2.28 2.42
N ALA A 116 8.76 -3.44 3.03
CA ALA A 116 7.72 -4.32 3.57
C ALA A 116 7.50 -4.05 5.05
N ARG A 117 6.26 -3.82 5.47
CA ARG A 117 5.88 -3.80 6.88
C ARG A 117 4.41 -4.21 7.03
N TYR A 118 4.07 -4.95 8.08
CA TYR A 118 2.70 -5.35 8.39
C TYR A 118 1.97 -6.08 7.26
N GLY A 119 2.70 -6.85 6.42
CA GLY A 119 2.12 -7.56 5.29
C GLY A 119 1.81 -6.72 4.06
N TYR A 120 2.20 -5.44 4.06
CA TYR A 120 2.01 -4.49 2.96
C TYR A 120 3.33 -3.97 2.40
N ALA A 121 3.32 -3.62 1.12
CA ALA A 121 4.32 -2.74 0.51
C ALA A 121 3.98 -1.29 0.89
N TRP A 122 4.95 -0.59 1.47
CA TRP A 122 4.88 0.82 1.83
C TRP A 122 5.76 1.62 0.88
N VAL A 123 5.23 2.74 0.41
CA VAL A 123 5.93 3.62 -0.55
C VAL A 123 5.93 5.06 -0.05
N ALA A 124 7.08 5.72 -0.16
CA ALA A 124 7.21 7.17 -0.09
C ALA A 124 7.79 7.69 -1.42
N LEU A 125 7.20 8.75 -1.98
CA LEU A 125 7.62 9.27 -3.29
C LEU A 125 8.84 10.20 -3.22
N GLU A 126 9.18 10.67 -2.03
CA GLU A 126 10.35 11.49 -1.71
C GLU A 126 10.94 10.99 -0.38
N ASP A 127 12.08 11.56 0.04
CA ASP A 127 12.73 11.19 1.29
C ASP A 127 11.77 11.33 2.47
N PRO A 128 11.49 10.23 3.18
CA PRO A 128 10.47 10.23 4.22
C PRO A 128 10.92 11.06 5.43
N VAL A 129 10.00 11.87 5.96
CA VAL A 129 10.23 12.74 7.14
C VAL A 129 9.96 12.02 8.46
N ALA A 130 9.37 10.84 8.42
CA ALA A 130 9.08 10.01 9.60
C ALA A 130 9.11 8.53 9.20
N ASP A 131 9.34 7.65 10.16
CA ASP A 131 9.24 6.22 9.97
C ASP A 131 7.78 5.77 9.79
N ILE A 132 7.60 4.54 9.29
CA ILE A 132 6.29 3.89 9.30
C ILE A 132 5.84 3.74 10.76
N PRO A 133 4.59 4.15 11.10
CA PRO A 133 4.08 4.06 12.47
C PRO A 133 4.25 2.67 13.06
N ASP A 134 4.65 2.61 14.32
CA ASP A 134 4.74 1.34 15.03
C ASP A 134 3.36 0.87 15.49
N ILE A 135 3.09 -0.43 15.28
CA ILE A 135 1.90 -1.12 15.74
C ILE A 135 2.37 -2.26 16.65
N PRO A 136 2.55 -1.99 17.95
CA PRO A 136 3.11 -2.98 18.88
C PRO A 136 2.32 -4.30 18.90
N GLU A 137 1.01 -4.21 18.77
CA GLU A 137 0.07 -5.34 18.77
C GLU A 137 0.32 -6.31 17.61
N PHE A 138 0.93 -5.83 16.50
CA PHE A 138 1.22 -6.70 15.35
C PHE A 138 2.21 -7.80 15.69
N SER A 139 3.12 -7.55 16.60
CA SER A 139 4.15 -8.50 17.06
C SER A 139 3.80 -9.19 18.37
N ASP A 140 2.72 -8.80 19.03
CA ASP A 140 2.29 -9.38 20.32
C ASP A 140 1.45 -10.65 20.08
N PRO A 141 1.85 -11.81 20.57
CA PRO A 141 1.11 -13.06 20.41
C PRO A 141 -0.27 -13.07 21.09
N ALA A 142 -0.55 -12.12 22.00
CA ALA A 142 -1.88 -11.93 22.58
C ALA A 142 -2.90 -11.37 21.56
N TYR A 143 -2.44 -10.84 20.44
CA TYR A 143 -3.28 -10.28 19.39
C TYR A 143 -3.24 -11.13 18.13
N ARG A 144 -4.35 -11.17 17.43
CA ARG A 144 -4.48 -11.84 16.14
C ARG A 144 -4.67 -10.82 15.03
N THR A 145 -3.77 -10.82 14.05
CA THR A 145 -3.93 -10.02 12.84
C THR A 145 -4.98 -10.61 11.91
N ILE A 146 -5.93 -9.81 11.49
CA ILE A 146 -6.97 -10.19 10.52
C ILE A 146 -6.87 -9.25 9.32
N PHE A 147 -6.62 -9.80 8.14
CA PHE A 147 -6.68 -9.08 6.86
C PHE A 147 -8.09 -9.25 6.28
N GLN A 148 -8.93 -8.23 6.41
CA GLN A 148 -10.34 -8.34 5.99
C GLN A 148 -10.52 -8.11 4.50
N PHE A 149 -10.01 -6.99 3.99
CA PHE A 149 -10.17 -6.62 2.58
C PHE A 149 -9.08 -5.64 2.14
N TYR A 150 -8.90 -5.59 0.82
CA TYR A 150 -8.13 -4.57 0.13
C TYR A 150 -8.95 -4.17 -1.10
N GLU A 151 -9.54 -2.98 -1.08
CA GLU A 151 -10.51 -2.53 -2.07
C GLU A 151 -10.23 -1.09 -2.51
N ARG A 152 -10.68 -0.79 -3.72
CA ARG A 152 -10.65 0.57 -4.27
C ARG A 152 -12.02 1.20 -4.17
N TRP A 153 -12.11 2.27 -3.39
CA TRP A 153 -13.33 3.05 -3.25
C TRP A 153 -13.33 4.28 -4.16
N GLN A 154 -14.49 4.62 -4.73
CA GLN A 154 -14.70 5.79 -5.57
C GLN A 154 -15.01 7.02 -4.68
N THR A 155 -14.10 7.34 -3.78
CA THR A 155 -14.21 8.47 -2.85
C THR A 155 -12.87 9.14 -2.66
N SER A 156 -12.86 10.37 -2.14
CA SER A 156 -11.61 11.00 -1.73
C SER A 156 -11.14 10.47 -0.37
N PRO A 157 -9.83 10.42 -0.09
CA PRO A 157 -9.30 10.02 1.22
C PRO A 157 -9.89 10.84 2.37
N MET A 158 -10.09 12.15 2.17
CA MET A 158 -10.67 13.03 3.19
C MET A 158 -12.10 12.63 3.55
N ARG A 159 -12.92 12.24 2.56
CA ARG A 159 -14.28 11.76 2.82
C ARG A 159 -14.29 10.41 3.56
N ALA A 160 -13.35 9.54 3.27
CA ALA A 160 -13.19 8.29 4.01
C ALA A 160 -12.80 8.56 5.47
N LEU A 161 -11.88 9.51 5.71
CA LEU A 161 -11.49 9.93 7.07
C LEU A 161 -12.65 10.60 7.81
N GLU A 162 -13.36 11.56 7.19
CA GLU A 162 -14.55 12.18 7.79
C GLU A 162 -15.55 11.12 8.24
N ASN A 163 -15.84 10.12 7.41
CA ASN A 163 -16.73 9.03 7.77
C ASN A 163 -16.19 8.18 8.94
N SER A 164 -14.87 7.94 8.97
CA SER A 164 -14.24 7.13 10.02
C SER A 164 -14.26 7.82 11.40
N PHE A 165 -14.22 9.17 11.43
CA PHE A 165 -14.29 9.95 12.66
C PHE A 165 -15.71 10.36 13.05
N ASP A 166 -16.70 10.16 12.18
CA ASP A 166 -18.10 10.40 12.51
C ASP A 166 -18.75 9.16 13.10
N ASN A 167 -18.96 9.14 14.41
CA ASN A 167 -19.65 8.05 15.09
C ASN A 167 -21.18 8.23 15.14
N SER A 168 -21.68 9.42 14.80
CA SER A 168 -23.11 9.71 14.87
C SER A 168 -23.94 8.95 13.84
N HIS A 169 -23.33 8.61 12.68
CA HIS A 169 -24.00 7.83 11.66
C HIS A 169 -24.23 6.36 12.05
N PHE A 170 -23.48 5.82 13.02
CA PHE A 170 -23.51 4.40 13.38
C PHE A 170 -24.91 3.95 13.76
N SER A 171 -25.61 4.73 14.58
CA SER A 171 -26.95 4.37 15.05
C SER A 171 -27.98 4.26 13.93
N PHE A 172 -27.81 4.97 12.83
CA PHE A 172 -28.77 5.01 11.73
C PHE A 172 -28.31 4.24 10.48
N VAL A 173 -27.12 4.51 9.98
CA VAL A 173 -26.57 3.85 8.78
C VAL A 173 -26.37 2.35 9.04
N HIS A 174 -25.83 2.02 10.20
CA HIS A 174 -25.51 0.65 10.59
C HIS A 174 -26.62 -0.03 11.43
N ARG A 175 -27.85 0.50 11.43
CA ARG A 175 -28.98 -0.04 12.22
C ARG A 175 -29.32 -1.51 11.92
N ALA A 176 -28.95 -2.00 10.72
CA ALA A 176 -29.18 -3.39 10.35
C ALA A 176 -28.10 -4.34 10.88
N THR A 177 -27.01 -3.81 11.46
CA THR A 177 -25.87 -4.59 11.96
C THR A 177 -25.64 -4.33 13.45
N PHE A 178 -24.94 -3.27 13.79
CA PHE A 178 -24.55 -2.95 15.17
C PHE A 178 -25.12 -1.62 15.69
N GLY A 179 -25.74 -0.81 14.85
CA GLY A 179 -26.25 0.51 15.24
C GLY A 179 -27.50 0.42 16.11
N VAL A 180 -27.54 1.20 17.19
CA VAL A 180 -28.65 1.28 18.15
C VAL A 180 -29.35 2.65 17.99
N THR A 181 -30.48 2.67 17.28
CA THR A 181 -31.22 3.92 17.01
C THR A 181 -31.80 4.59 18.25
N ALA A 182 -32.03 3.83 19.33
CA ALA A 182 -32.52 4.35 20.61
C ALA A 182 -31.43 5.07 21.40
N SER A 183 -30.13 4.85 21.07
CA SER A 183 -28.99 5.48 21.73
C SER A 183 -28.07 6.13 20.69
N PRO A 184 -28.50 7.27 20.08
CA PRO A 184 -27.77 7.90 18.99
C PRO A 184 -26.58 8.75 19.45
N LYS A 185 -26.45 9.05 20.72
CA LYS A 185 -25.37 9.87 21.25
C LYS A 185 -24.27 8.99 21.82
N PRO A 186 -22.99 9.27 21.49
CA PRO A 186 -21.87 8.65 22.18
C PRO A 186 -21.96 8.92 23.70
N SER A 187 -21.72 7.91 24.52
CA SER A 187 -21.67 8.04 25.98
C SER A 187 -20.39 8.69 26.47
N LYS A 188 -19.32 8.60 25.69
CA LYS A 188 -18.05 9.28 25.91
C LYS A 188 -17.51 9.80 24.58
N TYR A 189 -16.97 10.99 24.59
CA TYR A 189 -16.14 11.53 23.52
C TYR A 189 -15.00 12.32 24.14
N GLU A 190 -13.77 11.96 23.87
CA GLU A 190 -12.57 12.62 24.35
C GLU A 190 -11.63 12.86 23.16
N LEU A 191 -11.11 14.09 23.07
CA LEU A 191 -10.17 14.50 22.04
C LEU A 191 -8.95 15.11 22.71
N VAL A 192 -7.77 14.58 22.37
CA VAL A 192 -6.49 15.12 22.83
C VAL A 192 -5.63 15.45 21.62
N GLU A 193 -5.30 16.71 21.45
CA GLU A 193 -4.42 17.19 20.37
C GLU A 193 -2.95 17.06 20.78
N ASN A 194 -2.08 16.80 19.80
CA ASN A 194 -0.63 16.78 19.96
C ASN A 194 0.04 17.36 18.70
N GLU A 195 1.37 17.47 18.71
CA GLU A 195 2.14 18.06 17.60
C GLU A 195 2.01 17.30 16.28
N LEU A 196 1.70 16.01 16.30
CA LEU A 196 1.60 15.15 15.12
C LEU A 196 0.14 14.93 14.65
N GLY A 197 -0.83 15.38 15.43
CA GLY A 197 -2.24 15.17 15.15
C GLY A 197 -3.11 15.16 16.40
N PHE A 198 -3.98 14.17 16.53
CA PHE A 198 -4.85 14.03 17.70
C PHE A 198 -5.13 12.56 18.01
N TYR A 199 -5.47 12.28 19.25
CA TYR A 199 -6.08 11.06 19.73
C TYR A 199 -7.55 11.33 20.03
N ALA A 200 -8.45 10.51 19.53
CA ALA A 200 -9.86 10.59 19.84
C ALA A 200 -10.36 9.24 20.38
N GLU A 201 -11.02 9.29 21.53
CA GLU A 201 -11.69 8.12 22.11
C GLU A 201 -13.19 8.39 22.17
N THR A 202 -13.97 7.41 21.74
CA THR A 202 -15.42 7.47 21.80
C THR A 202 -15.99 6.15 22.26
N VAL A 203 -17.08 6.20 23.02
CA VAL A 203 -17.83 5.03 23.45
C VAL A 203 -19.24 5.15 22.93
N ILE A 204 -19.70 4.16 22.21
CA ILE A 204 -21.04 4.06 21.65
C ILE A 204 -21.73 2.78 22.12
N ASP A 205 -23.05 2.81 22.22
CA ASP A 205 -23.84 1.60 22.38
C ASP A 205 -23.91 0.86 21.04
N ALA A 206 -23.57 -0.43 21.05
CA ALA A 206 -23.63 -1.27 19.89
C ALA A 206 -24.55 -2.47 20.11
N ALA A 207 -25.45 -2.73 19.18
CA ALA A 207 -26.20 -3.97 19.16
C ALA A 207 -25.26 -5.13 18.78
N ASN A 208 -25.41 -6.26 19.46
CA ASN A 208 -24.75 -7.51 19.10
C ASN A 208 -25.79 -8.54 18.65
N PRO A 209 -26.24 -8.51 17.37
CA PRO A 209 -27.19 -9.45 16.84
C PRO A 209 -26.68 -10.89 17.02
N GLU A 210 -27.57 -11.84 17.34
CA GLU A 210 -27.19 -13.26 17.58
C GLU A 210 -26.34 -13.86 16.47
N ARG A 211 -26.62 -13.49 15.21
CA ARG A 211 -25.83 -13.95 14.06
C ARG A 211 -24.34 -13.55 14.08
N TYR A 212 -23.96 -12.58 14.92
CA TYR A 212 -22.59 -12.11 15.09
C TYR A 212 -22.03 -12.43 16.47
N ARG A 213 -22.81 -13.07 17.35
CA ARG A 213 -22.28 -13.59 18.61
C ARG A 213 -21.22 -14.64 18.26
N ARG A 214 -20.00 -14.42 18.70
CA ARG A 214 -19.01 -15.49 18.72
C ARG A 214 -19.56 -16.57 19.66
N SER A 215 -19.56 -17.81 19.19
CA SER A 215 -19.75 -18.93 20.11
C SER A 215 -18.69 -18.82 21.20
N GLU A 216 -19.08 -18.73 22.45
CA GLU A 216 -18.18 -18.74 23.64
C GLU A 216 -17.49 -20.08 23.82
N GLU A 217 -17.54 -20.96 22.85
CA GLU A 217 -17.09 -22.36 22.90
C GLU A 217 -15.63 -22.58 22.49
N HIS A 218 -14.79 -21.57 22.51
CA HIS A 218 -13.35 -21.75 22.33
C HIS A 218 -12.57 -20.95 23.38
N THR A 219 -12.74 -21.35 24.62
CA THR A 219 -11.72 -21.14 25.67
C THR A 219 -10.83 -22.37 25.74
#